data_e80a3eff3a111988677c0d94fc44e8c1
#
_entry.id   e80a3eff3a111988677c0d94fc44e8c1
#
_cell.length_a   1.000
_cell.length_b   1.000
_cell.length_c   1.000
_cell.angle_alpha   90.00
_cell.angle_beta   90.00
_cell.angle_gamma   90.00
#
_symmetry.space_group_name_H-M   'P 1'
#
loop_
_entity.id
_entity.type
_entity.pdbx_description
1 polymer ?
#
loop_
_entity_poly.entity_id
_entity_poly.type
_entity_poly.pdbx_seq_one_letter_code
_entity_poly.pdbx_strand_id
1 'polypeptide(L)'
;VVDLVNDERADVGCAAVTVDSRLARAAQRHSDDMAEREYLSHTSPDGTTFDERIRDEGHPRPAAENIAMGLSSPEAVMDAWMSSDGHRRNILNCDITTIGVGVNSDGWYWTQNFGY
;
A
#
# COMPACT_ATOMS: atom_id res chain seq x y z
N VAL A 1 1.67 10.42 -1.17
CA VAL A 1 1.02 9.31 -1.91
C VAL A 1 -0.49 9.36 -1.77
N VAL A 2 -1.02 9.62 -0.58
CA VAL A 2 -2.48 9.61 -0.36
C VAL A 2 -3.20 10.63 -1.24
N ASP A 3 -2.67 11.85 -1.34
CA ASP A 3 -3.27 12.89 -2.19
C ASP A 3 -3.27 12.47 -3.67
N LEU A 4 -2.17 11.88 -4.13
CA LEU A 4 -2.07 11.39 -5.51
C LEU A 4 -3.05 10.26 -5.78
N VAL A 5 -3.24 9.34 -4.82
CA VAL A 5 -4.25 8.28 -4.92
C VAL A 5 -5.65 8.89 -5.05
N ASN A 6 -5.97 9.85 -4.21
CA ASN A 6 -7.30 10.47 -4.23
C ASN A 6 -7.54 11.29 -5.49
N ASP A 7 -6.51 11.90 -6.09
CA ASP A 7 -6.61 12.57 -7.39
C ASP A 7 -7.00 11.57 -8.48
N GLU A 8 -6.33 10.42 -8.52
CA GLU A 8 -6.64 9.37 -9.50
C GLU A 8 -8.04 8.78 -9.30
N ARG A 9 -8.44 8.59 -8.04
CA ARG A 9 -9.77 8.08 -7.71
C ARG A 9 -10.88 9.06 -8.10
N ALA A 10 -10.66 10.36 -7.88
CA ALA A 10 -11.62 11.39 -8.28
C ALA A 10 -11.85 11.40 -9.80
N ASP A 11 -10.81 11.19 -10.58
CA ASP A 11 -10.88 11.16 -12.05
C ASP A 11 -11.80 10.04 -12.57
N VAL A 12 -11.99 8.97 -11.81
CA VAL A 12 -12.88 7.86 -12.20
C VAL A 12 -14.17 7.81 -11.39
N GLY A 13 -14.42 8.81 -10.55
CA GLY A 13 -15.66 8.94 -9.79
C GLY A 13 -15.71 8.13 -8.48
N CYS A 14 -14.57 7.64 -7.97
CA CYS A 14 -14.52 7.00 -6.66
C CYS A 14 -14.43 8.05 -5.55
N ALA A 15 -15.06 7.77 -4.40
CA ALA A 15 -14.88 8.60 -3.21
C ALA A 15 -13.42 8.55 -2.71
N ALA A 16 -12.97 9.63 -2.07
CA ALA A 16 -11.64 9.70 -1.48
C ALA A 16 -11.50 8.66 -0.36
N VAL A 17 -10.30 8.05 -0.26
CA VAL A 17 -9.94 7.20 0.87
C VAL A 17 -9.35 8.05 2.00
N THR A 18 -9.55 7.61 3.24
CA THR A 18 -8.99 8.28 4.42
C THR A 18 -7.90 7.43 5.04
N VAL A 19 -6.89 8.09 5.62
CA VAL A 19 -5.79 7.38 6.29
C VAL A 19 -6.30 6.68 7.55
N ASP A 20 -5.99 5.38 7.65
CA ASP A 20 -6.22 4.59 8.86
C ASP A 20 -4.86 4.24 9.47
N SER A 21 -4.65 4.58 10.74
CA SER A 21 -3.36 4.37 11.41
C SER A 21 -2.96 2.91 11.51
N ARG A 22 -3.93 1.99 11.56
CA ARG A 22 -3.67 0.54 11.59
C ARG A 22 -3.10 0.05 10.26
N LEU A 23 -3.66 0.52 9.15
CA LEU A 23 -3.13 0.24 7.82
C LEU A 23 -1.74 0.87 7.63
N ALA A 24 -1.55 2.08 8.11
CA ALA A 24 -0.24 2.75 8.03
C ALA A 24 0.84 2.00 8.82
N ARG A 25 0.52 1.50 10.01
CA ARG A 25 1.47 0.71 10.81
C ARG A 25 1.81 -0.61 10.13
N ALA A 26 0.82 -1.32 9.60
CA ALA A 26 1.04 -2.56 8.86
C ALA A 26 1.93 -2.31 7.63
N ALA A 27 1.66 -1.26 6.88
CA ALA A 27 2.43 -0.88 5.71
C ALA A 27 3.87 -0.53 6.06
N GLN A 28 4.10 0.29 7.10
CA GLN A 28 5.45 0.68 7.50
C GLN A 28 6.26 -0.50 8.00
N ARG A 29 5.66 -1.37 8.81
CA ARG A 29 6.33 -2.58 9.28
C ARG A 29 6.74 -3.50 8.14
N HIS A 30 5.89 -3.63 7.13
CA HIS A 30 6.24 -4.45 5.97
C HIS A 30 7.35 -3.83 5.13
N SER A 31 7.32 -2.52 4.90
CA SER A 31 8.42 -1.81 4.22
C SER A 31 9.74 -1.96 4.96
N ASP A 32 9.71 -1.84 6.30
CA ASP A 32 10.90 -2.03 7.13
C ASP A 32 11.41 -3.48 7.05
N ASP A 33 10.52 -4.45 7.06
CA ASP A 33 10.88 -5.87 6.97
C ASP A 33 11.49 -6.20 5.60
N MET A 34 10.90 -5.69 4.52
CA MET A 34 11.44 -5.87 3.17
C MET A 34 12.85 -5.27 3.05
N ALA A 35 13.07 -4.09 3.61
CA ALA A 35 14.37 -3.44 3.58
C ALA A 35 15.40 -4.21 4.43
N GLU A 36 15.04 -4.64 5.62
CA GLU A 36 15.94 -5.32 6.55
C GLU A 36 16.34 -6.71 6.04
N ARG A 37 15.37 -7.46 5.49
CA ARG A 37 15.60 -8.83 4.99
C ARG A 37 15.89 -8.90 3.50
N GLU A 38 15.90 -7.75 2.81
CA GLU A 38 16.24 -7.63 1.39
C GLU A 38 15.37 -8.51 0.48
N TYR A 39 14.05 -8.32 0.55
CA TYR A 39 13.10 -9.00 -0.35
C TYR A 39 12.00 -8.05 -0.82
N LEU A 40 11.33 -8.41 -1.92
CA LEU A 40 10.13 -7.71 -2.40
C LEU A 40 9.04 -8.75 -2.64
N SER A 41 8.08 -8.84 -1.71
CA SER A 41 6.96 -9.77 -1.80
C SER A 41 5.81 -9.33 -0.90
N HIS A 42 4.59 -9.66 -1.28
CA HIS A 42 3.42 -9.49 -0.44
C HIS A 42 3.45 -10.42 0.78
N THR A 43 4.08 -11.58 0.65
CA THR A 43 4.19 -12.57 1.72
C THR A 43 5.57 -12.49 2.35
N SER A 44 5.62 -12.32 3.67
CA SER A 44 6.88 -12.29 4.43
C SER A 44 7.60 -13.65 4.39
N PRO A 45 8.92 -13.70 4.62
CA PRO A 45 9.66 -14.97 4.58
C PRO A 45 9.13 -16.05 5.55
N ASP A 46 8.48 -15.64 6.63
CA ASP A 46 7.85 -16.55 7.60
C ASP A 46 6.44 -17.02 7.18
N GLY A 47 5.97 -16.60 5.99
CA GLY A 47 4.65 -16.97 5.46
C GLY A 47 3.50 -16.05 5.83
N THR A 48 3.75 -14.94 6.54
CA THR A 48 2.70 -13.99 6.90
C THR A 48 2.22 -13.22 5.67
N THR A 49 0.90 -13.20 5.44
CA THR A 49 0.25 -12.53 4.31
C THR A 49 -0.14 -11.09 4.65
N PHE A 50 -0.46 -10.28 3.62
CA PHE A 50 -0.82 -8.88 3.86
C PHE A 50 -2.09 -8.72 4.69
N ASP A 51 -3.07 -9.57 4.49
CA ASP A 51 -4.31 -9.54 5.24
C ASP A 51 -4.11 -9.92 6.70
N GLU A 52 -3.23 -10.87 6.99
CA GLU A 52 -2.84 -11.20 8.36
C GLU A 52 -2.16 -10.01 9.05
N ARG A 53 -1.22 -9.33 8.37
CA ARG A 53 -0.56 -8.16 8.93
C ARG A 53 -1.54 -7.04 9.27
N ILE A 54 -2.51 -6.80 8.39
CA ILE A 54 -3.53 -5.76 8.58
C ILE A 54 -4.44 -6.12 9.76
N ARG A 55 -4.89 -7.37 9.85
CA ARG A 55 -5.71 -7.83 10.97
C ARG A 55 -4.96 -7.79 12.29
N ASP A 56 -3.68 -8.13 12.28
CA ASP A 56 -2.83 -8.09 13.49
C ASP A 56 -2.70 -6.66 14.05
N GLU A 57 -2.79 -5.64 13.19
CA GLU A 57 -2.84 -4.24 13.64
C GLU A 57 -4.24 -3.79 14.07
N GLY A 58 -5.23 -4.66 14.00
CA GLY A 58 -6.59 -4.39 14.46
C GLY A 58 -7.58 -3.95 13.41
N HIS A 59 -7.20 -3.90 12.14
CA HIS A 59 -8.15 -3.56 11.07
C HIS A 59 -8.89 -4.82 10.60
N PRO A 60 -10.22 -4.86 10.70
CA PRO A 60 -10.98 -6.10 10.50
C PRO A 60 -11.27 -6.45 9.04
N ARG A 61 -11.05 -5.51 8.09
CA ARG A 61 -11.48 -5.68 6.70
C ARG A 61 -10.39 -5.31 5.70
N PRO A 62 -9.27 -6.08 5.63
CA PRO A 62 -8.23 -5.84 4.63
C PRO A 62 -8.78 -6.05 3.22
N ALA A 63 -8.38 -5.17 2.28
CA ALA A 63 -8.85 -5.20 0.91
C ALA A 63 -7.75 -5.56 -0.09
N ALA A 64 -6.63 -4.85 -0.07
CA ALA A 64 -5.57 -5.02 -1.06
C ALA A 64 -4.24 -4.42 -0.57
N GLU A 65 -3.17 -4.77 -1.28
CA GLU A 65 -1.84 -4.23 -1.04
C GLU A 65 -1.13 -3.97 -2.37
N ASN A 66 -0.45 -2.82 -2.47
CA ASN A 66 0.53 -2.54 -3.52
C ASN A 66 1.91 -2.41 -2.89
N ILE A 67 2.93 -2.94 -3.54
CA ILE A 67 4.33 -2.81 -3.11
C ILE A 67 5.21 -2.35 -4.28
N ALA A 68 6.34 -1.71 -3.96
CA ALA A 68 7.35 -1.32 -4.94
C ALA A 68 8.69 -1.11 -4.25
N MET A 69 9.77 -1.10 -5.03
CA MET A 69 11.10 -0.76 -4.52
C MET A 69 11.90 0.05 -5.55
N GLY A 70 12.88 0.79 -5.07
CA GLY A 70 13.85 1.48 -5.94
C GLY A 70 13.41 2.85 -6.44
N LEU A 71 12.24 3.35 -6.04
CA LEU A 71 11.68 4.62 -6.48
C LEU A 71 11.74 5.63 -5.33
N SER A 72 12.41 6.75 -5.53
CA SER A 72 12.77 7.68 -4.45
C SER A 72 11.78 8.83 -4.25
N SER A 73 10.64 8.83 -4.94
CA SER A 73 9.62 9.88 -4.75
C SER A 73 8.20 9.31 -4.79
N PRO A 74 7.24 9.97 -4.11
CA PRO A 74 5.84 9.59 -4.19
C PRO A 74 5.30 9.61 -5.62
N GLU A 75 5.69 10.58 -6.43
CA GLU A 75 5.26 10.71 -7.82
C GLU A 75 5.75 9.52 -8.66
N ALA A 76 7.00 9.13 -8.49
CA ALA A 76 7.58 8.00 -9.23
C ALA A 76 6.89 6.68 -8.89
N VAL A 77 6.63 6.41 -7.60
CA VAL A 77 5.97 5.18 -7.19
C VAL A 77 4.50 5.15 -7.66
N MET A 78 3.81 6.29 -7.63
CA MET A 78 2.44 6.38 -8.15
C MET A 78 2.41 6.12 -9.65
N ASP A 79 3.32 6.69 -10.43
CA ASP A 79 3.42 6.43 -11.87
C ASP A 79 3.63 4.94 -12.14
N ALA A 80 4.49 4.28 -11.36
CA ALA A 80 4.76 2.85 -11.51
C ALA A 80 3.52 2.02 -11.21
N TRP A 81 2.81 2.31 -10.10
CA TRP A 81 1.59 1.59 -9.75
C TRP A 81 0.47 1.81 -10.77
N MET A 82 0.27 3.04 -11.23
CA MET A 82 -0.78 3.35 -12.21
C MET A 82 -0.49 2.78 -13.60
N SER A 83 0.77 2.48 -13.91
CA SER A 83 1.18 1.86 -15.17
C SER A 83 1.05 0.33 -15.18
N SER A 84 0.71 -0.27 -14.04
CA SER A 84 0.52 -1.72 -13.90
C SER A 84 -0.96 -2.02 -13.63
N ASP A 85 -1.57 -2.86 -14.44
CA ASP A 85 -3.02 -3.15 -14.37
C ASP A 85 -3.46 -3.65 -12.99
N GLY A 86 -2.68 -4.54 -12.36
CA GLY A 86 -3.02 -5.09 -11.05
C GLY A 86 -2.96 -4.03 -9.94
N HIS A 87 -1.91 -3.23 -9.92
CA HIS A 87 -1.75 -2.16 -8.94
C HIS A 87 -2.80 -1.06 -9.15
N ARG A 88 -3.04 -0.69 -10.40
CA ARG A 88 -4.04 0.34 -10.75
C ARG A 88 -5.44 -0.09 -10.31
N ARG A 89 -5.82 -1.35 -10.52
CA ARG A 89 -7.13 -1.85 -10.08
C ARG A 89 -7.34 -1.72 -8.58
N ASN A 90 -6.30 -1.93 -7.78
CA ASN A 90 -6.38 -1.74 -6.34
C ASN A 90 -6.67 -0.28 -5.99
N ILE A 91 -5.93 0.66 -6.60
CA ILE A 91 -6.11 2.09 -6.36
C ILE A 91 -7.49 2.58 -6.79
N LEU A 92 -7.99 2.10 -7.92
CA LEU A 92 -9.26 2.53 -8.52
C LEU A 92 -10.46 1.69 -8.07
N ASN A 93 -10.30 0.81 -7.09
CA ASN A 93 -11.41 0.05 -6.50
C ASN A 93 -12.27 0.98 -5.64
N CYS A 94 -13.46 1.32 -6.15
CA CYS A 94 -14.37 2.24 -5.47
C CYS A 94 -14.95 1.70 -4.15
N ASP A 95 -14.84 0.40 -3.89
CA ASP A 95 -15.36 -0.22 -2.66
C ASP A 95 -14.46 -0.01 -1.45
N ILE A 96 -13.18 0.32 -1.66
CA ILE A 96 -12.27 0.60 -0.54
C ILE A 96 -12.51 1.99 0.02
N THR A 97 -12.30 2.14 1.33
CA THR A 97 -12.59 3.39 2.05
C THR A 97 -11.39 3.93 2.82
N THR A 98 -10.40 3.10 3.13
CA THR A 98 -9.25 3.46 3.96
C THR A 98 -7.94 3.07 3.31
N ILE A 99 -6.87 3.76 3.68
CA ILE A 99 -5.52 3.58 3.14
C ILE A 99 -4.47 3.76 4.24
N GLY A 100 -3.36 3.03 4.11
CA GLY A 100 -2.15 3.28 4.86
C GLY A 100 -0.95 3.08 3.97
N VAL A 101 0.06 3.94 4.11
CA VAL A 101 1.28 3.90 3.29
C VAL A 101 2.50 3.89 4.21
N GLY A 102 3.47 3.07 3.85
CA GLY A 102 4.77 3.03 4.50
C GLY A 102 5.88 3.08 3.47
N VAL A 103 7.03 3.60 3.89
CA VAL A 103 8.23 3.62 3.06
C VAL A 103 9.47 3.48 3.94
N ASN A 104 10.46 2.73 3.44
CA ASN A 104 11.79 2.66 4.03
C ASN A 104 12.79 3.10 2.96
N SER A 105 13.53 4.18 3.25
CA SER A 105 14.46 4.77 2.29
C SER A 105 15.74 3.95 2.06
N ASP A 106 15.97 2.92 2.85
CA ASP A 106 17.05 1.97 2.62
C ASP A 106 16.61 0.97 1.55
N GLY A 107 16.81 1.33 0.28
CA GLY A 107 16.33 0.62 -0.88
C GLY A 107 15.00 1.12 -1.43
N TRP A 108 14.39 2.10 -0.77
CA TRP A 108 13.11 2.69 -1.19
C TRP A 108 12.01 1.64 -1.35
N TYR A 109 11.74 0.92 -0.27
CA TYR A 109 10.64 -0.06 -0.22
C TYR A 109 9.35 0.63 0.19
N TRP A 110 8.33 0.53 -0.67
CA TRP A 110 7.01 1.13 -0.50
C TRP A 110 5.97 0.06 -0.25
N THR A 111 5.07 0.33 0.68
CA THR A 111 3.89 -0.51 0.90
C THR A 111 2.65 0.38 1.01
N GLN A 112 1.61 0.01 0.29
CA GLN A 112 0.33 0.71 0.30
C GLN A 112 -0.76 -0.33 0.60
N ASN A 113 -1.41 -0.17 1.75
CA ASN A 113 -2.47 -1.07 2.20
C ASN A 113 -3.82 -0.37 2.10
N PHE A 114 -4.82 -1.13 1.68
CA PHE A 114 -6.19 -0.65 1.55
C PHE A 114 -7.13 -1.51 2.41
N GLY A 115 -8.18 -0.86 2.94
CA GLY A 115 -9.24 -1.51 3.71
C GLY A 115 -10.63 -1.07 3.26
N TYR A 116 -11.58 -1.94 3.55
CA TYR A 116 -13.00 -1.65 3.33
C TYR A 116 -13.62 -0.84 4.46
#